data_a73f9b29c13af7728c8f2964dd518f44
#
_entry.id   a73f9b29c13af7728c8f2964dd518f44
#
_cell.length_a   1.000
_cell.length_b   1.000
_cell.length_c   1.000
_cell.angle_alpha   90.00
_cell.angle_beta   90.00
_cell.angle_gamma   90.00
#
_symmetry.space_group_name_H-M   'P 1'
#
loop_
_entity.id
_entity.type
_entity.pdbx_description
1 polymer ?
#
loop_
_entity_poly.entity_id
_entity_poly.type
_entity_poly.pdbx_seq_one_letter_code
_entity_poly.pdbx_strand_id
1 'polypeptide(L)'
;DVWDLLPEGEHIHKTSNDVDQLYEVCGKKLTAKGYCHHYVPMLQAFADRYGDRARQAEENKGVDWKAVSHAFRAAYQVQHILQDGGYTYPLPETDYLKAVKSGRLHFANEVAPKLDSLMEQLEAMSEASTLPSKVDRTYWDHWLIKALDGD
;
A
#
# COMPACT_ATOMS: atom_id res chain seq x y z
N ASP A 1 19.78 31.00 3.06
CA ASP A 1 18.33 31.06 3.22
C ASP A 1 17.88 29.94 4.15
N VAL A 2 16.90 30.22 5.01
CA VAL A 2 16.32 29.17 5.88
C VAL A 2 15.74 28.02 5.06
N TRP A 3 15.23 28.32 3.88
CA TRP A 3 14.73 27.32 2.94
C TRP A 3 15.77 26.27 2.54
N ASP A 4 17.02 26.70 2.35
CA ASP A 4 18.11 25.81 1.93
C ASP A 4 18.54 24.86 3.07
N LEU A 5 18.28 25.25 4.33
CA LEU A 5 18.62 24.48 5.53
C LEU A 5 17.54 23.44 5.92
N LEU A 6 16.37 23.45 5.26
CA LEU A 6 15.34 22.47 5.55
C LEU A 6 15.80 21.07 5.16
N PRO A 7 15.62 20.07 6.05
CA PRO A 7 16.02 18.70 5.77
C PRO A 7 15.22 18.09 4.61
N GLU A 8 15.83 17.16 3.89
CA GLU A 8 15.20 16.37 2.85
C GLU A 8 15.42 14.88 3.11
N GLY A 9 14.43 14.05 2.76
CA GLY A 9 14.46 12.61 2.96
C GLY A 9 13.25 11.94 2.29
N GLU A 10 13.10 10.65 2.48
CA GLU A 10 12.08 9.83 1.81
C GLU A 10 10.65 10.41 1.94
N HIS A 11 10.30 10.93 3.12
CA HIS A 11 8.97 11.49 3.39
C HIS A 11 8.94 13.00 3.60
N ILE A 12 10.07 13.68 3.35
CA ILE A 12 10.24 15.10 3.58
C ILE A 12 11.05 15.69 2.42
N HIS A 13 10.43 16.54 1.61
CA HIS A 13 11.10 17.11 0.45
C HIS A 13 10.55 18.48 0.04
N LYS A 14 11.40 19.22 -0.65
CA LYS A 14 11.03 20.48 -1.30
C LYS A 14 10.34 20.17 -2.62
N THR A 15 9.26 20.89 -2.88
CA THR A 15 8.53 20.81 -4.15
C THR A 15 8.04 22.21 -4.55
N SER A 16 7.46 22.37 -5.71
CA SER A 16 6.89 23.64 -6.16
C SER A 16 5.64 23.39 -6.99
N ASN A 17 4.77 24.36 -7.00
CA ASN A 17 3.71 24.49 -8.00
C ASN A 17 3.91 25.79 -8.79
N ASP A 18 2.98 26.11 -9.71
CA ASP A 18 3.08 27.31 -10.58
C ASP A 18 3.09 28.63 -9.81
N VAL A 19 2.80 28.63 -8.51
CA VAL A 19 2.60 29.84 -7.69
C VAL A 19 3.59 29.93 -6.54
N ASP A 20 3.87 28.80 -5.85
CA ASP A 20 4.61 28.78 -4.59
C ASP A 20 5.63 27.64 -4.49
N GLN A 21 6.70 27.92 -3.73
CA GLN A 21 7.56 26.89 -3.16
C GLN A 21 6.83 26.19 -2.02
N LEU A 22 6.86 24.87 -2.03
CA LEU A 22 6.18 24.01 -1.07
C LEU A 22 7.17 23.11 -0.37
N TYR A 23 6.94 22.87 0.91
CA TYR A 23 7.65 21.87 1.69
C TYR A 23 6.68 20.76 2.08
N GLU A 24 6.93 19.56 1.60
CA GLU A 24 6.07 18.42 1.88
C GLU A 24 6.64 17.60 3.03
N VAL A 25 5.80 17.32 4.03
CA VAL A 25 6.13 16.48 5.19
C VAL A 25 5.05 15.40 5.31
N CYS A 26 5.42 14.16 5.04
CA CYS A 26 4.52 13.00 5.10
C CYS A 26 3.19 13.24 4.37
N GLY A 27 3.25 13.76 3.15
CA GLY A 27 2.07 14.08 2.33
C GLY A 27 1.33 15.38 2.70
N LYS A 28 1.82 16.17 3.68
CA LYS A 28 1.29 17.48 4.04
C LYS A 28 2.09 18.58 3.37
N LYS A 29 1.46 19.36 2.50
CA LYS A 29 2.11 20.47 1.79
C LYS A 29 1.99 21.76 2.57
N LEU A 30 3.14 22.37 2.84
CA LEU A 30 3.32 23.63 3.56
C LEU A 30 3.87 24.64 2.59
N THR A 31 3.31 25.86 2.51
CA THR A 31 3.87 26.91 1.63
C THR A 31 5.06 27.58 2.31
N ALA A 32 6.10 27.88 1.54
CA ALA A 32 7.29 28.60 2.05
C ALA A 32 6.95 29.98 2.62
N LYS A 33 5.85 30.58 2.19
CA LYS A 33 5.33 31.89 2.66
C LYS A 33 4.47 31.80 3.91
N GLY A 34 4.19 30.59 4.40
CA GLY A 34 3.33 30.39 5.56
C GLY A 34 4.02 30.72 6.88
N TYR A 35 3.24 31.02 7.91
CA TYR A 35 3.75 31.35 9.24
C TYR A 35 4.00 30.11 10.08
N CYS A 36 5.17 30.01 10.70
CA CYS A 36 5.56 28.87 11.57
C CYS A 36 4.54 28.59 12.68
N HIS A 37 3.93 29.65 13.26
CA HIS A 37 2.95 29.46 14.33
C HIS A 37 1.66 28.74 13.88
N HIS A 38 1.37 28.68 12.58
CA HIS A 38 0.29 27.85 12.03
C HIS A 38 0.75 26.40 11.77
N TYR A 39 1.98 26.23 11.29
CA TYR A 39 2.48 24.92 10.88
C TYR A 39 2.95 24.06 12.04
N VAL A 40 3.61 24.67 13.05
CA VAL A 40 4.14 23.92 14.19
C VAL A 40 3.06 23.15 14.95
N PRO A 41 1.92 23.76 15.34
CA PRO A 41 0.85 23.01 16.02
C PRO A 41 0.23 21.91 15.14
N MET A 42 0.10 22.16 13.84
CA MET A 42 -0.43 21.18 12.90
C MET A 42 0.50 19.97 12.75
N LEU A 43 1.80 20.21 12.60
CA LEU A 43 2.80 19.15 12.49
C LEU A 43 2.95 18.38 13.81
N GLN A 44 2.88 19.08 14.95
CA GLN A 44 2.91 18.44 16.27
C GLN A 44 1.70 17.52 16.46
N ALA A 45 0.49 17.99 16.16
CA ALA A 45 -0.72 17.16 16.24
C ALA A 45 -0.70 15.97 15.24
N PHE A 46 0.01 16.11 14.12
CA PHE A 46 0.23 15.02 13.20
C PHE A 46 1.23 14.01 13.78
N ALA A 47 2.37 14.48 14.32
CA ALA A 47 3.38 13.64 14.92
C ALA A 47 2.84 12.86 16.13
N ASP A 48 2.05 13.50 16.98
CA ASP A 48 1.42 12.87 18.16
C ASP A 48 0.47 11.75 17.73
N ARG A 49 -0.38 11.99 16.72
CA ARG A 49 -1.29 10.97 16.20
C ARG A 49 -0.58 9.82 15.47
N TYR A 50 0.50 10.12 14.76
CA TYR A 50 1.32 9.10 14.10
C TYR A 50 2.06 8.25 15.14
N GLY A 51 2.66 8.88 16.14
CA GLY A 51 3.33 8.19 17.22
C GLY A 51 2.39 7.27 18.02
N ASP A 52 1.16 7.70 18.28
CA ASP A 52 0.16 6.85 18.95
C ASP A 52 -0.24 5.64 18.10
N ARG A 53 -0.42 5.81 16.79
CA ARG A 53 -0.72 4.69 15.88
C ARG A 53 0.46 3.72 15.77
N ALA A 54 1.68 4.21 15.68
CA ALA A 54 2.88 3.38 15.65
C ALA A 54 3.01 2.55 16.94
N ARG A 55 2.82 3.17 18.11
CA ARG A 55 2.81 2.47 19.41
C ARG A 55 1.69 1.42 19.50
N GLN A 56 0.49 1.76 19.03
CA GLN A 56 -0.62 0.80 18.99
C GLN A 56 -0.31 -0.40 18.09
N ALA A 57 0.33 -0.17 16.94
CA ALA A 57 0.76 -1.25 16.04
C ALA A 57 1.87 -2.11 16.66
N GLU A 58 2.83 -1.50 17.36
CA GLU A 58 3.86 -2.21 18.11
C GLU A 58 3.27 -3.08 19.23
N GLU A 59 2.20 -2.60 19.88
CA GLU A 59 1.45 -3.34 20.90
C GLU A 59 0.39 -4.28 20.33
N ASN A 60 0.34 -4.47 19.02
CA ASN A 60 -0.70 -5.24 18.31
C ASN A 60 -2.12 -4.69 18.50
N LYS A 61 -2.26 -3.42 18.89
CA LYS A 61 -3.54 -2.75 19.11
C LYS A 61 -3.92 -1.88 17.92
N GLY A 62 -5.22 -1.73 17.67
CA GLY A 62 -5.74 -0.84 16.61
C GLY A 62 -5.46 -1.31 15.18
N VAL A 63 -4.96 -2.52 14.98
CA VAL A 63 -4.71 -3.10 13.66
C VAL A 63 -6.02 -3.59 13.08
N ASP A 64 -6.35 -3.16 11.87
CA ASP A 64 -7.46 -3.74 11.10
C ASP A 64 -7.03 -5.07 10.49
N TRP A 65 -7.08 -6.13 11.30
CA TRP A 65 -6.69 -7.48 10.90
C TRP A 65 -7.48 -8.01 9.70
N LYS A 66 -8.71 -7.55 9.54
CA LYS A 66 -9.52 -7.90 8.37
C LYS A 66 -8.93 -7.28 7.11
N ALA A 67 -8.62 -5.99 7.13
CA ALA A 67 -8.01 -5.29 6.00
C ALA A 67 -6.63 -5.89 5.66
N VAL A 68 -5.79 -6.14 6.66
CA VAL A 68 -4.47 -6.78 6.47
C VAL A 68 -4.60 -8.17 5.84
N SER A 69 -5.51 -9.01 6.34
CA SER A 69 -5.77 -10.33 5.76
C SER A 69 -6.28 -10.24 4.31
N HIS A 70 -7.06 -9.21 3.98
CA HIS A 70 -7.51 -8.98 2.60
C HIS A 70 -6.35 -8.54 1.69
N ALA A 71 -5.42 -7.70 2.17
CA ALA A 71 -4.23 -7.31 1.44
C ALA A 71 -3.37 -8.53 1.08
N PHE A 72 -3.06 -9.39 2.06
CA PHE A 72 -2.34 -10.64 1.79
C PHE A 72 -3.07 -11.55 0.80
N ARG A 73 -4.38 -11.70 0.94
CA ARG A 73 -5.15 -12.53 0.02
C ARG A 73 -5.05 -12.02 -1.41
N ALA A 74 -5.20 -10.71 -1.63
CA ALA A 74 -5.06 -10.11 -2.94
C ALA A 74 -3.64 -10.29 -3.49
N ALA A 75 -2.62 -10.08 -2.66
CA ALA A 75 -1.23 -10.25 -3.04
C ALA A 75 -0.91 -11.70 -3.45
N TYR A 76 -1.34 -12.71 -2.70
CA TYR A 76 -1.16 -14.12 -3.07
C TYR A 76 -1.93 -14.49 -4.35
N GLN A 77 -3.14 -13.97 -4.55
CA GLN A 77 -3.85 -14.19 -5.81
C GLN A 77 -3.09 -13.63 -7.01
N VAL A 78 -2.54 -12.41 -6.88
CA VAL A 78 -1.70 -11.82 -7.94
C VAL A 78 -0.44 -12.65 -8.16
N GLN A 79 0.22 -13.09 -7.08
CA GLN A 79 1.40 -13.95 -7.16
C GLN A 79 1.12 -15.22 -7.97
N HIS A 80 0.05 -15.95 -7.65
CA HIS A 80 -0.35 -17.16 -8.38
C HIS A 80 -0.69 -16.86 -9.84
N ILE A 81 -1.37 -15.75 -10.13
CA ILE A 81 -1.66 -15.35 -11.51
C ILE A 81 -0.37 -15.09 -12.29
N LEU A 82 0.59 -14.39 -11.69
CA LEU A 82 1.87 -14.08 -12.34
C LEU A 82 2.75 -15.33 -12.53
N GLN A 83 2.69 -16.29 -11.59
CA GLN A 83 3.48 -17.54 -11.65
C GLN A 83 2.84 -18.61 -12.54
N ASP A 84 1.55 -18.85 -12.37
CA ASP A 84 0.86 -20.03 -12.87
C ASP A 84 -0.25 -19.69 -13.89
N GLY A 85 -0.48 -18.40 -14.16
CA GLY A 85 -1.55 -17.94 -15.02
C GLY A 85 -2.95 -17.98 -14.39
N GLY A 86 -3.07 -18.34 -13.13
CA GLY A 86 -4.33 -18.43 -12.40
C GLY A 86 -4.17 -18.83 -10.95
N TYR A 87 -5.26 -18.95 -10.22
CA TYR A 87 -5.23 -19.42 -8.83
C TYR A 87 -6.39 -20.38 -8.54
N THR A 88 -6.22 -21.23 -7.55
CA THR A 88 -7.23 -22.21 -7.11
C THR A 88 -7.72 -21.89 -5.70
N TYR A 89 -8.96 -22.28 -5.40
CA TYR A 89 -9.50 -22.24 -4.05
C TYR A 89 -9.63 -23.66 -3.48
N PRO A 90 -9.37 -23.84 -2.15
CA PRO A 90 -8.82 -22.82 -1.23
C PRO A 90 -7.36 -22.47 -1.59
N LEU A 91 -6.98 -21.20 -1.31
CA LEU A 91 -5.57 -20.79 -1.49
C LEU A 91 -4.67 -21.61 -0.56
N PRO A 92 -3.44 -21.99 -1.00
CA PRO A 92 -2.47 -22.68 -0.16
C PRO A 92 -2.17 -21.94 1.16
N GLU A 93 -2.21 -20.61 1.13
CA GLU A 93 -1.92 -19.74 2.28
C GLU A 93 -3.12 -19.54 3.23
N THR A 94 -4.19 -20.30 3.06
CA THR A 94 -5.44 -20.15 3.83
C THR A 94 -5.21 -20.15 5.34
N ASP A 95 -4.33 -21.00 5.87
CA ASP A 95 -4.08 -21.08 7.32
C ASP A 95 -3.33 -19.85 7.83
N TYR A 96 -2.38 -19.34 7.05
CA TYR A 96 -1.72 -18.07 7.35
C TYR A 96 -2.72 -16.92 7.33
N LEU A 97 -3.58 -16.81 6.30
CA LEU A 97 -4.61 -15.79 6.20
C LEU A 97 -5.58 -15.81 7.40
N LYS A 98 -5.93 -17.00 7.90
CA LYS A 98 -6.74 -17.15 9.11
C LYS A 98 -5.99 -16.67 10.36
N ALA A 99 -4.68 -16.98 10.46
CA ALA A 99 -3.85 -16.54 11.57
C ALA A 99 -3.74 -14.99 11.59
N VAL A 100 -3.48 -14.37 10.45
CA VAL A 100 -3.49 -12.91 10.30
C VAL A 100 -4.85 -12.33 10.71
N LYS A 101 -5.93 -12.82 10.11
CA LYS A 101 -7.30 -12.30 10.36
C LYS A 101 -7.72 -12.38 11.83
N SER A 102 -7.22 -13.39 12.56
CA SER A 102 -7.51 -13.56 13.98
C SER A 102 -6.64 -12.70 14.91
N GLY A 103 -5.68 -11.95 14.39
CA GLY A 103 -4.76 -11.12 15.18
C GLY A 103 -3.80 -11.93 16.07
N ARG A 104 -3.56 -13.20 15.75
CA ARG A 104 -2.66 -14.08 16.54
C ARG A 104 -1.17 -13.82 16.32
N LEU A 105 -0.84 -13.12 15.22
CA LEU A 105 0.52 -12.78 14.84
C LEU A 105 0.87 -11.37 15.32
N HIS A 106 2.16 -11.10 15.48
CA HIS A 106 2.63 -9.78 15.85
C HIS A 106 2.75 -8.88 14.60
N PHE A 107 2.01 -7.77 14.57
CA PHE A 107 1.93 -6.94 13.36
C PHE A 107 3.30 -6.42 12.92
N ALA A 108 4.00 -5.68 13.80
CA ALA A 108 5.24 -5.01 13.46
C ALA A 108 6.40 -5.98 13.15
N ASN A 109 6.47 -7.11 13.87
CA ASN A 109 7.62 -8.01 13.79
C ASN A 109 7.43 -9.17 12.80
N GLU A 110 6.17 -9.53 12.48
CA GLU A 110 5.89 -10.72 11.67
C GLU A 110 5.09 -10.39 10.42
N VAL A 111 4.03 -9.58 10.57
CA VAL A 111 3.03 -9.39 9.51
C VAL A 111 3.45 -8.31 8.53
N ALA A 112 3.86 -7.13 9.03
CA ALA A 112 4.26 -6.01 8.19
C ALA A 112 5.50 -6.36 7.34
N PRO A 113 6.63 -6.88 7.89
CA PRO A 113 7.79 -7.23 7.08
C PRO A 113 7.49 -8.30 6.03
N LYS A 114 6.59 -9.22 6.32
CA LYS A 114 6.19 -10.26 5.35
C LYS A 114 5.33 -9.68 4.23
N LEU A 115 4.47 -8.70 4.53
CA LEU A 115 3.68 -8.01 3.51
C LEU A 115 4.58 -7.18 2.59
N ASP A 116 5.53 -6.45 3.17
CA ASP A 116 6.49 -5.63 2.43
C ASP A 116 7.32 -6.51 1.48
N SER A 117 7.90 -7.60 1.98
CA SER A 117 8.65 -8.56 1.15
C SER A 117 7.80 -9.18 0.04
N LEU A 118 6.52 -9.48 0.31
CA LEU A 118 5.60 -9.99 -0.71
C LEU A 118 5.32 -8.94 -1.78
N MET A 119 5.15 -7.68 -1.41
CA MET A 119 4.94 -6.58 -2.35
C MET A 119 6.16 -6.36 -3.25
N GLU A 120 7.38 -6.35 -2.70
CA GLU A 120 8.63 -6.28 -3.48
C GLU A 120 8.75 -7.44 -4.49
N GLN A 121 8.41 -8.65 -4.07
CA GLN A 121 8.39 -9.80 -4.97
C GLN A 121 7.37 -9.63 -6.12
N LEU A 122 6.18 -9.12 -5.81
CA LEU A 122 5.14 -8.89 -6.81
C LEU A 122 5.54 -7.81 -7.82
N GLU A 123 6.21 -6.75 -7.38
CA GLU A 123 6.73 -5.71 -8.27
C GLU A 123 7.74 -6.31 -9.26
N ALA A 124 8.73 -7.04 -8.76
CA ALA A 124 9.72 -7.70 -9.61
C ALA A 124 9.09 -8.70 -10.59
N MET A 125 8.12 -9.50 -10.13
CA MET A 125 7.38 -10.45 -10.97
C MET A 125 6.52 -9.74 -12.02
N SER A 126 5.90 -8.62 -11.67
CA SER A 126 5.08 -7.82 -12.58
C SER A 126 5.92 -7.22 -13.72
N GLU A 127 7.12 -6.73 -13.39
CA GLU A 127 8.07 -6.20 -14.38
C GLU A 127 8.55 -7.29 -15.36
N ALA A 128 8.75 -8.51 -14.87
CA ALA A 128 9.18 -9.66 -15.67
C ALA A 128 8.02 -10.38 -16.38
N SER A 129 6.78 -9.98 -16.13
CA SER A 129 5.58 -10.68 -16.61
C SER A 129 5.41 -10.57 -18.12
N THR A 130 5.04 -11.68 -18.74
CA THR A 130 4.65 -11.75 -20.15
C THR A 130 3.14 -11.63 -20.36
N LEU A 131 2.38 -11.39 -19.32
CA LEU A 131 0.93 -11.20 -19.42
C LEU A 131 0.60 -9.93 -20.23
N PRO A 132 -0.50 -9.94 -21.00
CA PRO A 132 -0.93 -8.77 -21.75
C PRO A 132 -1.19 -7.57 -20.83
N SER A 133 -0.67 -6.40 -21.23
CA SER A 133 -0.89 -5.15 -20.46
C SER A 133 -2.34 -4.64 -20.52
N LYS A 134 -3.15 -5.17 -21.43
CA LYS A 134 -4.56 -4.80 -21.61
C LYS A 134 -5.40 -6.03 -21.87
N VAL A 135 -6.60 -6.03 -21.31
CA VAL A 135 -7.62 -7.07 -21.60
C VAL A 135 -8.13 -6.91 -23.03
N ASP A 136 -8.18 -8.01 -23.79
CA ASP A 136 -8.90 -8.06 -25.07
C ASP A 136 -10.42 -8.14 -24.80
N ARG A 137 -11.04 -6.97 -24.73
CA ARG A 137 -12.49 -6.85 -24.48
C ARG A 137 -13.31 -7.52 -25.57
N THR A 138 -12.90 -7.38 -26.84
CA THR A 138 -13.61 -7.96 -27.98
C THR A 138 -13.67 -9.49 -27.88
N TYR A 139 -12.54 -10.11 -27.53
CA TYR A 139 -12.49 -11.54 -27.27
C TYR A 139 -13.45 -11.96 -26.15
N TRP A 140 -13.42 -11.27 -25.01
CA TRP A 140 -14.25 -11.61 -23.87
C TRP A 140 -15.74 -11.33 -24.08
N ASP A 141 -16.11 -10.29 -24.83
CA ASP A 141 -17.49 -10.02 -25.20
C ASP A 141 -18.06 -11.14 -26.09
N HIS A 142 -17.31 -11.56 -27.11
CA HIS A 142 -17.70 -12.70 -27.94
C HIS A 142 -17.79 -14.00 -27.14
N TRP A 143 -16.83 -14.26 -26.25
CA TRP A 143 -16.85 -15.45 -25.43
C TRP A 143 -18.07 -15.48 -24.49
N LEU A 144 -18.41 -14.35 -23.89
CA LEU A 144 -19.59 -14.22 -23.02
C LEU A 144 -20.89 -14.45 -23.81
N ILE A 145 -21.02 -13.86 -25.00
CA ILE A 145 -22.19 -14.06 -25.85
C ILE A 145 -22.34 -15.53 -26.16
N LYS A 146 -21.29 -16.20 -26.63
CA LYS A 146 -21.29 -17.64 -26.90
C LYS A 146 -21.71 -18.47 -25.69
N ALA A 147 -21.12 -18.18 -24.54
CA ALA A 147 -21.42 -18.90 -23.30
C ALA A 147 -22.88 -18.73 -22.83
N LEU A 148 -23.51 -17.60 -23.13
CA LEU A 148 -24.91 -17.32 -22.81
C LEU A 148 -25.88 -17.90 -23.83
N ASP A 149 -25.48 -17.97 -25.09
CA ASP A 149 -26.31 -18.53 -26.17
C ASP A 149 -26.32 -20.06 -26.17
N GLY A 150 -25.47 -20.71 -25.37
CA GLY A 150 -25.51 -22.16 -25.13
C GLY A 150 -24.87 -23.00 -26.22
N ASP A 151 -23.95 -22.42 -27.04
CA ASP A 151 -23.15 -23.09 -28.07
C ASP A 151 -21.77 -23.56 -27.56
#